data_1f3b8abd61bb061822b8875198f99a3b
#
_entry.id   1f3b8abd61bb061822b8875198f99a3b
#
_cell.length_a   1.000
_cell.length_b   1.000
_cell.length_c   1.000
_cell.angle_alpha   90.00
_cell.angle_beta   90.00
_cell.angle_gamma   90.00
#
_symmetry.space_group_name_H-M   'P 1'
#
loop_
_entity.id
_entity.type
_entity.pdbx_description
1 polymer ?
#
loop_
_entity_poly.entity_id
_entity_poly.type
_entity_poly.pdbx_seq_one_letter_code
_entity_poly.pdbx_strand_id
1 'polypeptide(L)'
;MATSAPAATLRVPPPRHARPAIARPAVRVQARSGGSPATRVGASPATRSRLASRPLLRSVIARAEETVGDKVVNASGSAEEEAAGLAAVRAALDKSEGCPPVDDETVVWFLRDRRMDAAAAAEKLEQFLRWRRDLGPISESDIESSLKTNAAYVHPHLDKEGRAVIVVEIQKHILKDRDLAAAQKHAVWAVEKCLTMMEEDARGSGGIYAVWDMRGFSGANADLDLAKFCILDVFRKYYPKRLEQVAAVDSPWAFKPIWAILKPIIGKYSSVVKFCKVQDVLDNFNEGEAPACLTQGEGR
;
A
#
# COMPACT_ATOMS: atom_id res chain seq x y z
N MET A 1 31.94 17.64 28.58
CA MET A 1 30.54 18.14 28.50
C MET A 1 29.99 17.73 27.14
N ALA A 2 29.22 16.65 27.11
CA ALA A 2 28.62 16.13 25.88
C ALA A 2 27.21 16.69 25.77
N THR A 3 26.98 17.51 24.76
CA THR A 3 25.65 18.04 24.42
C THR A 3 24.83 16.96 23.73
N SER A 4 23.80 16.51 24.45
CA SER A 4 22.79 15.57 23.94
C SER A 4 21.96 16.28 22.87
N ALA A 5 21.95 15.69 21.65
CA ALA A 5 21.04 16.11 20.58
C ALA A 5 19.62 15.64 20.90
N PRO A 6 18.56 16.42 20.58
CA PRO A 6 17.18 16.01 20.83
C PRO A 6 16.77 14.84 19.92
N ALA A 7 16.10 13.85 20.52
CA ALA A 7 15.54 12.71 19.80
C ALA A 7 14.54 13.19 18.73
N ALA A 8 14.80 12.81 17.48
CA ALA A 8 13.89 13.06 16.37
C ALA A 8 12.60 12.25 16.57
N THR A 9 11.49 12.96 16.74
CA THR A 9 10.16 12.37 16.81
C THR A 9 9.81 11.76 15.44
N LEU A 10 9.50 10.47 15.41
CA LEU A 10 8.95 9.80 14.22
C LEU A 10 7.61 10.46 13.87
N ARG A 11 7.64 11.43 12.99
CA ARG A 11 6.43 11.98 12.38
C ARG A 11 6.05 11.07 11.21
N VAL A 12 5.06 10.21 11.44
CA VAL A 12 4.09 9.91 10.40
C VAL A 12 3.34 11.21 10.19
N PRO A 13 3.28 11.80 8.98
CA PRO A 13 2.66 13.10 8.78
C PRO A 13 1.21 13.06 9.27
N PRO A 14 0.75 14.07 10.02
CA PRO A 14 -0.63 14.12 10.48
C PRO A 14 -1.58 14.32 9.29
N PRO A 15 -2.82 13.83 9.37
CA PRO A 15 -3.84 14.12 8.37
C PRO A 15 -4.00 15.65 8.30
N ARG A 16 -3.74 16.23 7.14
CA ARG A 16 -3.92 17.66 6.91
C ARG A 16 -5.39 18.00 7.01
N HIS A 17 -5.74 18.78 8.02
CA HIS A 17 -7.03 19.43 8.14
C HIS A 17 -7.37 20.18 6.84
N ALA A 18 -8.61 20.02 6.37
CA ALA A 18 -9.15 20.64 5.19
C ALA A 18 -8.77 22.13 5.10
N ARG A 19 -8.15 22.52 4.00
CA ARG A 19 -7.93 23.91 3.65
C ARG A 19 -9.30 24.58 3.42
N PRO A 20 -9.51 25.82 3.88
CA PRO A 20 -10.73 26.57 3.58
C PRO A 20 -10.82 26.81 2.07
N ALA A 21 -11.99 26.59 1.51
CA ALA A 21 -12.30 26.78 0.11
C ALA A 21 -12.04 28.25 -0.30
N ILE A 22 -11.16 28.45 -1.28
CA ILE A 22 -10.97 29.73 -1.94
C ILE A 22 -12.21 29.99 -2.80
N ALA A 23 -12.98 31.03 -2.47
CA ALA A 23 -14.14 31.49 -3.21
C ALA A 23 -13.70 31.88 -4.63
N ARG A 24 -14.33 31.29 -5.65
CA ARG A 24 -14.22 31.71 -7.04
C ARG A 24 -15.14 32.91 -7.29
N PRO A 25 -14.71 33.93 -8.04
CA PRO A 25 -15.56 35.07 -8.38
C PRO A 25 -16.69 34.64 -9.33
N ALA A 26 -17.88 35.12 -9.03
CA ALA A 26 -19.09 34.92 -9.83
C ALA A 26 -18.96 35.62 -11.20
N VAL A 27 -19.06 34.85 -12.27
CA VAL A 27 -19.23 35.38 -13.62
C VAL A 27 -20.71 35.64 -13.83
N ARG A 28 -21.03 36.94 -14.00
CA ARG A 28 -22.38 37.48 -14.31
C ARG A 28 -22.72 37.21 -15.77
N VAL A 29 -23.63 36.27 -16.05
CA VAL A 29 -24.21 36.09 -17.38
C VAL A 29 -25.50 36.88 -17.49
N GLN A 30 -25.52 37.80 -18.44
CA GLN A 30 -26.70 38.61 -18.80
C GLN A 30 -27.71 37.74 -19.55
N ALA A 31 -28.98 37.82 -19.12
CA ALA A 31 -30.11 37.23 -19.82
C ALA A 31 -30.46 38.03 -21.08
N ARG A 32 -30.63 37.35 -22.19
CA ARG A 32 -31.41 37.87 -23.35
C ARG A 32 -32.64 37.01 -23.52
N SER A 33 -33.78 37.71 -23.52
CA SER A 33 -35.14 37.25 -23.75
C SER A 33 -35.40 36.91 -25.23
N GLY A 34 -36.18 35.87 -25.50
CA GLY A 34 -36.71 35.61 -26.86
C GLY A 34 -37.50 34.27 -26.92
N GLY A 35 -38.82 34.38 -26.87
CA GLY A 35 -39.91 33.70 -27.60
C GLY A 35 -40.01 32.18 -27.60
N SER A 36 -41.07 31.66 -27.00
CA SER A 36 -41.68 30.34 -27.24
C SER A 36 -42.23 30.13 -28.66
N PRO A 37 -42.57 28.89 -29.12
CA PRO A 37 -43.60 28.07 -28.47
C PRO A 37 -43.39 26.53 -28.44
N ALA A 38 -44.23 25.92 -27.66
CA ALA A 38 -44.41 24.54 -27.25
C ALA A 38 -44.33 23.45 -28.31
N THR A 39 -43.70 22.33 -27.93
CA THR A 39 -44.17 20.99 -28.31
C THR A 39 -43.92 20.01 -27.15
N ARG A 40 -44.96 19.32 -26.77
CA ARG A 40 -45.09 18.36 -25.69
C ARG A 40 -44.55 17.03 -26.16
N VAL A 41 -43.50 16.46 -25.54
CA VAL A 41 -43.24 15.00 -25.56
C VAL A 41 -42.53 14.59 -24.25
N GLY A 42 -43.13 13.62 -23.57
CA GLY A 42 -42.52 12.57 -22.79
C GLY A 42 -41.64 12.94 -21.59
N ALA A 43 -42.16 12.80 -20.38
CA ALA A 43 -41.43 12.80 -19.14
C ALA A 43 -40.53 11.53 -19.04
N SER A 44 -39.22 11.74 -18.96
CA SER A 44 -38.29 10.77 -18.39
C SER A 44 -37.86 11.23 -17.00
N PRO A 45 -37.74 10.34 -16.01
CA PRO A 45 -37.51 10.75 -14.64
C PRO A 45 -36.10 11.28 -14.44
N ALA A 46 -36.02 12.42 -13.77
CA ALA A 46 -34.82 13.10 -13.36
C ALA A 46 -33.86 12.16 -12.61
N THR A 47 -32.70 11.98 -13.18
CA THR A 47 -31.53 11.37 -12.48
C THR A 47 -31.11 12.38 -11.40
N ARG A 48 -31.56 12.15 -10.18
CA ARG A 48 -31.05 12.85 -9.01
C ARG A 48 -29.58 12.42 -8.82
N SER A 49 -28.68 13.30 -9.18
CA SER A 49 -27.29 13.24 -8.72
C SER A 49 -27.28 13.35 -7.20
N ARG A 50 -27.32 12.20 -6.54
CA ARG A 50 -26.96 12.11 -5.13
C ARG A 50 -25.44 12.04 -5.09
N LEU A 51 -24.80 13.11 -4.67
CA LEU A 51 -23.50 13.03 -4.01
C LEU A 51 -23.66 12.10 -2.79
N ALA A 52 -23.50 10.80 -3.01
CA ALA A 52 -23.47 9.80 -1.96
C ALA A 52 -22.09 9.87 -1.33
N SER A 53 -21.99 10.68 -0.29
CA SER A 53 -20.93 10.66 0.69
C SER A 53 -20.77 9.25 1.27
N ARG A 54 -19.59 8.65 1.10
CA ARG A 54 -18.98 7.67 2.01
C ARG A 54 -19.55 6.25 2.26
N PRO A 55 -20.13 5.51 1.31
CA PRO A 55 -20.21 4.07 1.49
C PRO A 55 -19.10 3.31 0.74
N LEU A 56 -18.34 3.93 -0.17
CA LEU A 56 -17.37 3.21 -1.01
C LEU A 56 -16.17 2.67 -0.23
N LEU A 57 -15.71 3.36 0.81
CA LEU A 57 -14.59 2.88 1.62
C LEU A 57 -14.96 1.60 2.41
N ARG A 58 -16.18 1.53 2.94
CA ARG A 58 -16.68 0.32 3.62
C ARG A 58 -16.90 -0.85 2.67
N SER A 59 -17.34 -0.61 1.44
CA SER A 59 -17.59 -1.67 0.46
C SER A 59 -16.29 -2.21 -0.15
N VAL A 60 -15.25 -1.40 -0.31
CA VAL A 60 -13.94 -1.84 -0.80
C VAL A 60 -13.22 -2.66 0.26
N ILE A 61 -13.28 -2.24 1.52
CA ILE A 61 -12.73 -3.02 2.64
C ILE A 61 -13.47 -4.36 2.78
N ALA A 62 -14.80 -4.37 2.72
CA ALA A 62 -15.60 -5.60 2.77
C ALA A 62 -15.37 -6.53 1.58
N ARG A 63 -15.07 -6.00 0.38
CA ARG A 63 -14.84 -6.81 -0.82
C ARG A 63 -13.44 -7.42 -0.87
N ALA A 64 -12.43 -6.76 -0.29
CA ALA A 64 -11.10 -7.34 -0.09
C ALA A 64 -11.13 -8.52 0.91
N GLU A 65 -12.13 -8.57 1.79
CA GLU A 65 -12.34 -9.64 2.77
C GLU A 65 -12.87 -10.93 2.15
N GLU A 66 -13.60 -10.86 1.02
CA GLU A 66 -14.33 -11.99 0.44
C GLU A 66 -13.53 -12.78 -0.62
N THR A 67 -12.41 -12.24 -1.12
CA THR A 67 -11.66 -12.83 -2.25
C THR A 67 -10.43 -13.64 -1.88
N VAL A 68 -10.04 -13.69 -0.59
CA VAL A 68 -8.94 -14.55 -0.15
C VAL A 68 -9.51 -15.79 0.51
N GLY A 69 -9.55 -16.88 -0.25
CA GLY A 69 -9.96 -18.20 0.23
C GLY A 69 -9.12 -18.64 1.43
N ASP A 70 -9.77 -18.82 2.55
CA ASP A 70 -9.43 -18.94 3.94
C ASP A 70 -9.49 -17.58 4.64
N LYS A 71 -10.62 -17.35 5.29
CA LYS A 71 -10.99 -16.19 6.08
C LYS A 71 -9.79 -15.54 6.80
N VAL A 72 -9.08 -14.67 6.12
CA VAL A 72 -8.40 -13.57 6.79
C VAL A 72 -9.54 -12.64 7.21
N VAL A 73 -10.22 -13.01 8.28
CA VAL A 73 -11.23 -12.18 8.92
C VAL A 73 -10.45 -10.96 9.41
N ASN A 74 -10.55 -9.85 8.68
CA ASN A 74 -10.38 -8.57 9.29
C ASN A 74 -11.52 -8.50 10.30
N ALA A 75 -11.25 -8.79 11.55
CA ALA A 75 -12.15 -8.49 12.62
C ALA A 75 -12.19 -6.96 12.74
N SER A 76 -13.03 -6.33 11.92
CA SER A 76 -13.50 -5.01 12.26
C SER A 76 -14.38 -5.22 13.47
N GLY A 77 -13.86 -4.87 14.65
CA GLY A 77 -14.64 -4.77 15.85
C GLY A 77 -15.74 -3.74 15.69
N SER A 78 -16.72 -3.75 16.57
CA SER A 78 -17.62 -2.61 16.69
C SER A 78 -16.83 -1.33 16.99
N ALA A 79 -17.41 -0.16 16.78
CA ALA A 79 -16.73 1.11 17.11
C ALA A 79 -16.36 1.16 18.61
N GLU A 80 -17.17 0.55 19.47
CA GLU A 80 -16.93 0.44 20.91
C GLU A 80 -15.74 -0.48 21.21
N GLU A 81 -15.63 -1.62 20.51
CA GLU A 81 -14.50 -2.55 20.66
C GLU A 81 -13.20 -1.91 20.17
N GLU A 82 -13.23 -1.17 19.04
CA GLU A 82 -12.07 -0.43 18.56
C GLU A 82 -11.65 0.65 19.55
N ALA A 83 -12.59 1.42 20.11
CA ALA A 83 -12.29 2.47 21.08
C ALA A 83 -11.72 1.89 22.39
N ALA A 84 -12.31 0.79 22.90
CA ALA A 84 -11.80 0.11 24.09
C ALA A 84 -10.42 -0.52 23.86
N GLY A 85 -10.22 -1.14 22.69
CA GLY A 85 -8.93 -1.70 22.29
C GLY A 85 -7.86 -0.64 22.14
N LEU A 86 -8.19 0.50 21.51
CA LEU A 86 -7.30 1.64 21.39
C LEU A 86 -6.83 2.14 22.76
N ALA A 87 -7.76 2.36 23.70
CA ALA A 87 -7.42 2.80 25.06
C ALA A 87 -6.52 1.78 25.78
N ALA A 88 -6.80 0.48 25.63
CA ALA A 88 -5.99 -0.58 26.25
C ALA A 88 -4.57 -0.66 25.68
N VAL A 89 -4.41 -0.53 24.34
CA VAL A 89 -3.10 -0.51 23.69
C VAL A 89 -2.32 0.73 24.12
N ARG A 90 -2.95 1.93 24.16
CA ARG A 90 -2.31 3.16 24.66
C ARG A 90 -1.78 2.97 26.05
N ALA A 91 -2.60 2.48 26.98
CA ALA A 91 -2.21 2.22 28.36
C ALA A 91 -1.06 1.20 28.50
N ALA A 92 -0.94 0.27 27.57
CA ALA A 92 0.18 -0.68 27.53
C ALA A 92 1.47 -0.01 27.01
N LEU A 93 1.38 0.78 25.94
CA LEU A 93 2.52 1.50 25.36
C LEU A 93 3.08 2.58 26.31
N ASP A 94 2.20 3.26 27.07
CA ASP A 94 2.61 4.27 28.07
C ASP A 94 3.46 3.69 29.20
N LYS A 95 3.31 2.39 29.48
CA LYS A 95 4.12 1.65 30.46
C LYS A 95 5.45 1.17 29.86
N SER A 96 5.60 1.21 28.55
CA SER A 96 6.79 0.75 27.85
C SER A 96 7.80 1.88 27.73
N GLU A 97 8.86 1.81 28.52
CA GLU A 97 9.90 2.83 28.55
C GLU A 97 10.58 2.99 27.18
N GLY A 98 10.64 4.24 26.70
CA GLY A 98 11.30 4.58 25.44
C GLY A 98 10.55 4.12 24.18
N CYS A 99 9.26 3.78 24.28
CA CYS A 99 8.42 3.52 23.13
C CYS A 99 8.14 4.81 22.36
N PRO A 100 8.37 4.88 21.03
CA PRO A 100 8.05 6.06 20.24
C PRO A 100 6.54 6.37 20.24
N PRO A 101 6.15 7.66 20.10
CA PRO A 101 4.74 8.02 19.94
C PRO A 101 4.19 7.48 18.60
N VAL A 102 2.90 7.17 18.59
CA VAL A 102 2.18 6.64 17.45
C VAL A 102 0.79 7.26 17.36
N ASP A 103 0.23 7.40 16.16
CA ASP A 103 -1.14 7.86 15.93
C ASP A 103 -2.18 6.75 16.21
N ASP A 104 -3.44 7.15 16.36
CA ASP A 104 -4.54 6.23 16.67
C ASP A 104 -4.87 5.30 15.50
N GLU A 105 -4.69 5.77 14.26
CA GLU A 105 -4.95 4.98 13.07
C GLU A 105 -3.99 3.78 12.99
N THR A 106 -2.71 4.01 13.27
CA THR A 106 -1.71 2.95 13.36
C THR A 106 -2.03 1.96 14.47
N VAL A 107 -2.48 2.42 15.64
CA VAL A 107 -2.90 1.53 16.74
C VAL A 107 -4.07 0.66 16.30
N VAL A 108 -5.11 1.24 15.71
CA VAL A 108 -6.29 0.52 15.21
C VAL A 108 -5.90 -0.48 14.12
N TRP A 109 -4.97 -0.13 13.24
CA TRP A 109 -4.46 -1.06 12.23
C TRP A 109 -3.86 -2.32 12.88
N PHE A 110 -3.01 -2.18 13.90
CA PHE A 110 -2.43 -3.32 14.61
C PHE A 110 -3.49 -4.09 15.44
N LEU A 111 -4.48 -3.42 16.01
CA LEU A 111 -5.63 -4.06 16.66
C LEU A 111 -6.39 -4.98 15.69
N ARG A 112 -6.72 -4.48 14.50
CA ARG A 112 -7.37 -5.25 13.43
C ARG A 112 -6.51 -6.42 12.95
N ASP A 113 -5.18 -6.25 12.88
CA ASP A 113 -4.27 -7.36 12.56
C ASP A 113 -4.30 -8.46 13.62
N ARG A 114 -4.47 -8.09 14.90
CA ARG A 114 -4.54 -9.01 16.04
C ARG A 114 -5.97 -9.37 16.45
N ARG A 115 -6.97 -9.14 15.58
CA ARG A 115 -8.38 -9.50 15.81
C ARG A 115 -8.91 -8.91 17.12
N MET A 116 -8.59 -7.64 17.38
CA MET A 116 -8.97 -6.88 18.56
C MET A 116 -8.35 -7.37 19.89
N ASP A 117 -7.36 -8.28 19.85
CA ASP A 117 -6.55 -8.63 21.03
C ASP A 117 -5.58 -7.48 21.32
N ALA A 118 -5.94 -6.65 22.31
CA ALA A 118 -5.18 -5.46 22.67
C ALA A 118 -3.77 -5.77 23.20
N ALA A 119 -3.59 -6.90 23.93
CA ALA A 119 -2.28 -7.27 24.46
C ALA A 119 -1.34 -7.70 23.32
N ALA A 120 -1.80 -8.58 22.43
CA ALA A 120 -1.03 -9.01 21.27
C ALA A 120 -0.79 -7.86 20.27
N ALA A 121 -1.72 -6.90 20.16
CA ALA A 121 -1.57 -5.71 19.35
C ALA A 121 -0.50 -4.78 19.91
N ALA A 122 -0.52 -4.50 21.20
CA ALA A 122 0.45 -3.66 21.89
C ALA A 122 1.87 -4.22 21.76
N GLU A 123 2.06 -5.51 22.00
CA GLU A 123 3.36 -6.18 21.88
C GLU A 123 3.92 -6.04 20.45
N LYS A 124 3.11 -6.35 19.44
CA LYS A 124 3.55 -6.28 18.05
C LYS A 124 3.82 -4.85 17.60
N LEU A 125 2.96 -3.92 18.01
CA LEU A 125 3.12 -2.49 17.70
C LEU A 125 4.38 -1.92 18.34
N GLU A 126 4.65 -2.25 19.60
CA GLU A 126 5.90 -1.84 20.26
C GLU A 126 7.14 -2.36 19.52
N GLN A 127 7.14 -3.63 19.10
CA GLN A 127 8.22 -4.20 18.29
C GLN A 127 8.41 -3.45 16.98
N PHE A 128 7.30 -3.09 16.30
CA PHE A 128 7.34 -2.28 15.09
C PHE A 128 7.92 -0.90 15.34
N LEU A 129 7.45 -0.18 16.36
CA LEU A 129 7.89 1.18 16.68
C LEU A 129 9.39 1.24 17.05
N ARG A 130 9.87 0.27 17.85
CA ARG A 130 11.28 0.15 18.19
C ARG A 130 12.13 -0.16 16.96
N TRP A 131 11.74 -1.14 16.17
CA TRP A 131 12.43 -1.48 14.94
C TRP A 131 12.50 -0.29 13.97
N ARG A 132 11.39 0.43 13.81
CA ARG A 132 11.33 1.57 12.89
C ARG A 132 12.18 2.75 13.38
N ARG A 133 12.19 2.99 14.67
CA ARG A 133 13.09 3.97 15.31
C ARG A 133 14.56 3.60 15.06
N ASP A 134 14.91 2.36 15.29
CA ASP A 134 16.29 1.88 15.18
C ASP A 134 16.78 1.89 13.72
N LEU A 135 15.87 1.66 12.76
CA LEU A 135 16.15 1.81 11.33
C LEU A 135 16.41 3.29 10.95
N GLY A 136 15.79 4.23 11.65
CA GLY A 136 15.86 5.65 11.36
C GLY A 136 15.13 6.09 10.09
N PRO A 137 15.15 7.38 9.78
CA PRO A 137 14.63 7.89 8.51
C PRO A 137 15.46 7.33 7.35
N ILE A 138 14.77 6.91 6.29
CA ILE A 138 15.43 6.41 5.08
C ILE A 138 15.38 7.52 4.03
N SER A 139 16.56 8.00 3.63
CA SER A 139 16.72 8.95 2.55
C SER A 139 17.03 8.25 1.22
N GLU A 140 16.86 8.95 0.10
CA GLU A 140 17.23 8.40 -1.21
C GLU A 140 18.73 8.11 -1.31
N SER A 141 19.59 8.85 -0.57
CA SER A 141 21.01 8.55 -0.50
C SER A 141 21.33 7.23 0.22
N ASP A 142 20.50 6.80 1.17
CA ASP A 142 20.66 5.50 1.85
C ASP A 142 20.38 4.30 0.93
N ILE A 143 19.63 4.52 -0.14
CA ILE A 143 19.17 3.50 -1.08
C ILE A 143 19.66 3.75 -2.52
N GLU A 144 20.60 4.68 -2.71
CA GLU A 144 21.06 5.13 -4.03
C GLU A 144 21.54 3.97 -4.91
N SER A 145 22.31 3.03 -4.33
CA SER A 145 22.80 1.84 -5.04
C SER A 145 21.65 0.97 -5.57
N SER A 146 20.56 0.86 -4.80
CA SER A 146 19.36 0.12 -5.20
C SER A 146 18.54 0.91 -6.24
N LEU A 147 18.38 2.22 -6.07
CA LEU A 147 17.67 3.08 -7.05
C LEU A 147 18.34 3.09 -8.42
N LYS A 148 19.68 3.10 -8.48
CA LYS A 148 20.45 3.08 -9.74
C LYS A 148 20.17 1.84 -10.59
N THR A 149 19.81 0.72 -10.00
CA THR A 149 19.46 -0.49 -10.76
C THR A 149 18.14 -0.35 -11.50
N ASN A 150 17.25 0.51 -11.01
CA ASN A 150 15.85 0.62 -11.44
C ASN A 150 15.15 -0.75 -11.53
N ALA A 151 15.53 -1.67 -10.63
CA ALA A 151 14.94 -3.00 -10.56
C ALA A 151 13.61 -3.01 -9.79
N ALA A 152 13.44 -2.08 -8.85
CA ALA A 152 12.20 -1.90 -8.10
C ALA A 152 11.89 -0.41 -7.97
N TYR A 153 10.61 -0.04 -8.09
CA TYR A 153 10.16 1.35 -7.94
C TYR A 153 8.68 1.41 -7.55
N VAL A 154 8.28 2.53 -6.95
CA VAL A 154 6.88 2.84 -6.70
C VAL A 154 6.33 3.52 -7.95
N HIS A 155 5.26 2.92 -8.50
CA HIS A 155 4.59 3.46 -9.68
C HIS A 155 3.85 4.77 -9.33
N PRO A 156 3.85 5.79 -10.22
CA PRO A 156 3.28 7.10 -9.91
C PRO A 156 1.75 7.13 -9.83
N HIS A 157 1.06 6.10 -10.34
CA HIS A 157 -0.39 6.03 -10.36
C HIS A 157 -0.89 4.88 -9.49
N LEU A 158 -2.03 5.10 -8.80
CA LEU A 158 -2.78 4.02 -8.18
C LEU A 158 -3.43 3.17 -9.28
N ASP A 159 -3.69 1.91 -8.97
CA ASP A 159 -4.49 1.08 -9.86
C ASP A 159 -6.00 1.43 -9.78
N LYS A 160 -6.82 0.75 -10.57
CA LYS A 160 -8.29 0.98 -10.59
C LYS A 160 -8.98 0.71 -9.26
N GLU A 161 -8.36 -0.11 -8.39
CA GLU A 161 -8.89 -0.43 -7.06
C GLU A 161 -8.37 0.54 -5.98
N GLY A 162 -7.57 1.54 -6.36
CA GLY A 162 -7.00 2.53 -5.44
C GLY A 162 -5.80 2.01 -4.66
N ARG A 163 -5.17 0.93 -5.09
CA ARG A 163 -3.96 0.38 -4.48
C ARG A 163 -2.74 1.10 -5.02
N ALA A 164 -1.77 1.39 -4.14
CA ALA A 164 -0.45 1.83 -4.58
C ALA A 164 0.33 0.65 -5.17
N VAL A 165 1.12 0.91 -6.19
CA VAL A 165 1.75 -0.14 -6.99
C VAL A 165 3.27 -0.11 -6.82
N ILE A 166 3.83 -1.26 -6.43
CA ILE A 166 5.29 -1.50 -6.45
C ILE A 166 5.59 -2.39 -7.65
N VAL A 167 6.43 -1.89 -8.56
CA VAL A 167 6.89 -2.65 -9.73
C VAL A 167 8.28 -3.20 -9.44
N VAL A 168 8.50 -4.48 -9.76
CA VAL A 168 9.81 -5.15 -9.67
C VAL A 168 10.12 -5.78 -11.01
N GLU A 169 11.13 -5.27 -11.70
CA GLU A 169 11.66 -5.83 -12.94
C GLU A 169 12.81 -6.80 -12.59
N ILE A 170 12.49 -8.06 -12.41
CA ILE A 170 13.39 -9.04 -11.82
C ILE A 170 14.70 -9.22 -12.59
N GLN A 171 14.68 -9.09 -13.91
CA GLN A 171 15.87 -9.20 -14.76
C GLN A 171 16.95 -8.15 -14.45
N LYS A 172 16.56 -7.01 -13.88
CA LYS A 172 17.49 -5.93 -13.49
C LYS A 172 18.11 -6.14 -12.10
N HIS A 173 17.56 -7.03 -11.28
CA HIS A 173 18.08 -7.36 -9.97
C HIS A 173 19.13 -8.47 -10.08
N ILE A 174 20.40 -8.12 -9.98
CA ILE A 174 21.51 -9.08 -10.09
C ILE A 174 22.11 -9.35 -8.71
N LEU A 175 21.93 -10.57 -8.23
CA LEU A 175 22.31 -11.00 -6.87
C LEU A 175 23.75 -10.64 -6.47
N LYS A 176 24.73 -10.88 -7.38
CA LYS A 176 26.15 -10.62 -7.10
C LYS A 176 26.51 -9.14 -6.99
N ASP A 177 25.71 -8.26 -7.59
CA ASP A 177 25.98 -6.83 -7.68
C ASP A 177 25.16 -6.03 -6.65
N ARG A 178 24.28 -6.70 -5.87
CA ARG A 178 23.41 -6.05 -4.92
C ARG A 178 24.12 -5.63 -3.63
N ASP A 179 23.75 -4.47 -3.14
CA ASP A 179 23.91 -4.11 -1.73
C ASP A 179 22.65 -4.54 -0.97
N LEU A 180 22.77 -5.59 -0.13
CA LEU A 180 21.61 -6.12 0.58
C LEU A 180 21.02 -5.11 1.55
N ALA A 181 21.86 -4.34 2.25
CA ALA A 181 21.37 -3.36 3.23
C ALA A 181 20.60 -2.23 2.55
N ALA A 182 21.11 -1.71 1.43
CA ALA A 182 20.41 -0.71 0.63
C ALA A 182 19.11 -1.29 0.02
N ALA A 183 19.11 -2.54 -0.47
CA ALA A 183 17.92 -3.18 -1.01
C ALA A 183 16.84 -3.42 0.08
N GLN A 184 17.22 -3.79 1.30
CA GLN A 184 16.31 -3.94 2.42
C GLN A 184 15.71 -2.59 2.83
N LYS A 185 16.50 -1.53 2.95
CA LYS A 185 16.02 -0.17 3.20
C LYS A 185 15.09 0.30 2.08
N HIS A 186 15.44 0.02 0.81
CA HIS A 186 14.59 0.38 -0.32
C HIS A 186 13.23 -0.30 -0.28
N ALA A 187 13.14 -1.56 0.12
CA ALA A 187 11.87 -2.26 0.28
C ALA A 187 10.98 -1.56 1.34
N VAL A 188 11.55 -1.16 2.47
CA VAL A 188 10.81 -0.40 3.52
C VAL A 188 10.39 0.97 3.01
N TRP A 189 11.30 1.72 2.40
CA TRP A 189 11.03 3.03 1.82
C TRP A 189 9.91 2.99 0.78
N ALA A 190 9.91 1.97 -0.10
CA ALA A 190 8.88 1.80 -1.10
C ALA A 190 7.50 1.54 -0.48
N VAL A 191 7.41 0.73 0.57
CA VAL A 191 6.15 0.51 1.30
C VAL A 191 5.66 1.80 1.93
N GLU A 192 6.51 2.56 2.63
CA GLU A 192 6.13 3.83 3.26
C GLU A 192 5.71 4.88 2.24
N LYS A 193 6.40 4.96 1.10
CA LYS A 193 6.01 5.82 -0.01
C LYS A 193 4.63 5.44 -0.57
N CYS A 194 4.34 4.15 -0.70
CA CYS A 194 3.01 3.68 -1.11
C CYS A 194 1.92 4.10 -0.10
N LEU A 195 2.17 3.98 1.20
CA LEU A 195 1.22 4.39 2.23
C LEU A 195 0.93 5.90 2.14
N THR A 196 1.98 6.73 2.03
CA THR A 196 1.83 8.18 1.86
C THR A 196 1.03 8.54 0.60
N MET A 197 1.31 7.88 -0.54
CA MET A 197 0.55 8.12 -1.77
C MET A 197 -0.94 7.83 -1.61
N MET A 198 -1.29 6.76 -0.88
CA MET A 198 -2.69 6.39 -0.65
C MET A 198 -3.40 7.30 0.36
N GLU A 199 -2.67 7.89 1.30
CA GLU A 199 -3.21 8.91 2.22
C GLU A 199 -3.48 10.24 1.51
N GLU A 200 -2.69 10.57 0.49
CA GLU A 200 -2.83 11.81 -0.30
C GLU A 200 -3.89 11.72 -1.39
N ASP A 201 -4.26 10.54 -1.86
CA ASP A 201 -5.28 10.31 -2.90
C ASP A 201 -6.59 9.82 -2.26
N ALA A 202 -7.69 10.51 -2.55
CA ALA A 202 -9.02 10.14 -2.04
C ALA A 202 -9.51 8.74 -2.48
N ARG A 203 -8.85 8.14 -3.48
CA ARG A 203 -9.12 6.77 -3.97
C ARG A 203 -8.31 5.71 -3.21
N GLY A 204 -7.34 6.13 -2.37
CA GLY A 204 -6.43 5.21 -1.71
C GLY A 204 -7.15 4.14 -0.90
N SER A 205 -6.89 2.87 -1.19
CA SER A 205 -7.51 1.72 -0.52
C SER A 205 -6.79 1.28 0.76
N GLY A 206 -5.55 1.73 0.94
CA GLY A 206 -4.65 1.29 2.01
C GLY A 206 -3.89 -0.01 1.70
N GLY A 207 -4.16 -0.64 0.55
CA GLY A 207 -3.51 -1.87 0.09
C GLY A 207 -2.43 -1.62 -0.96
N ILE A 208 -1.45 -2.52 -1.03
CA ILE A 208 -0.35 -2.48 -2.00
C ILE A 208 -0.52 -3.62 -3.00
N TYR A 209 -0.42 -3.28 -4.27
CA TYR A 209 -0.34 -4.21 -5.39
C TYR A 209 1.12 -4.30 -5.87
N ALA A 210 1.75 -5.47 -5.74
CA ALA A 210 3.10 -5.69 -6.24
C ALA A 210 3.05 -6.35 -7.62
N VAL A 211 3.67 -5.72 -8.60
CA VAL A 211 3.81 -6.24 -9.96
C VAL A 211 5.24 -6.72 -10.16
N TRP A 212 5.42 -8.04 -10.22
CA TRP A 212 6.71 -8.67 -10.48
C TRP A 212 6.79 -9.06 -11.94
N ASP A 213 7.50 -8.27 -12.73
CA ASP A 213 7.85 -8.64 -14.10
C ASP A 213 8.92 -9.73 -14.05
N MET A 214 8.48 -10.98 -14.26
CA MET A 214 9.33 -12.17 -14.16
C MET A 214 10.01 -12.52 -15.49
N ARG A 215 9.79 -11.74 -16.53
CA ARG A 215 10.44 -11.95 -17.82
C ARG A 215 11.95 -11.82 -17.67
N GLY A 216 12.69 -12.74 -18.29
CA GLY A 216 14.16 -12.79 -18.17
C GLY A 216 14.69 -13.29 -16.83
N PHE A 217 13.85 -13.77 -15.90
CA PHE A 217 14.32 -14.37 -14.65
C PHE A 217 15.27 -15.54 -14.90
N SER A 218 16.36 -15.54 -14.16
CA SER A 218 17.37 -16.59 -14.12
C SER A 218 17.89 -16.82 -12.69
N GLY A 219 18.77 -17.80 -12.49
CA GLY A 219 19.40 -18.01 -11.18
C GLY A 219 20.22 -16.82 -10.66
N ALA A 220 20.68 -15.94 -11.56
CA ALA A 220 21.40 -14.73 -11.18
C ALA A 220 20.52 -13.68 -10.47
N ASN A 221 19.19 -13.80 -10.59
CA ASN A 221 18.19 -12.92 -10.00
C ASN A 221 17.57 -13.47 -8.71
N ALA A 222 17.94 -14.73 -8.32
CA ALA A 222 17.33 -15.47 -7.22
C ALA A 222 17.87 -15.01 -5.85
N ASP A 223 17.36 -13.89 -5.33
CA ASP A 223 17.76 -13.33 -4.03
C ASP A 223 16.79 -13.80 -2.93
N LEU A 224 17.12 -14.95 -2.33
CA LEU A 224 16.32 -15.53 -1.25
C LEU A 224 16.41 -14.74 0.06
N ASP A 225 17.51 -14.05 0.31
CA ASP A 225 17.69 -13.27 1.54
C ASP A 225 16.80 -12.02 1.53
N LEU A 226 16.81 -11.28 0.41
CA LEU A 226 15.91 -10.14 0.23
C LEU A 226 14.45 -10.59 0.21
N ALA A 227 14.14 -11.69 -0.50
CA ALA A 227 12.78 -12.22 -0.54
C ALA A 227 12.26 -12.62 0.85
N LYS A 228 13.08 -13.29 1.67
CA LYS A 228 12.73 -13.64 3.07
C LYS A 228 12.50 -12.38 3.91
N PHE A 229 13.39 -11.39 3.81
CA PHE A 229 13.24 -10.13 4.51
C PHE A 229 11.90 -9.45 4.14
N CYS A 230 11.60 -9.31 2.85
CA CYS A 230 10.33 -8.71 2.41
C CYS A 230 9.12 -9.48 2.95
N ILE A 231 9.15 -10.82 2.89
CA ILE A 231 8.01 -11.66 3.30
C ILE A 231 7.85 -11.67 4.83
N LEU A 232 8.92 -11.97 5.57
CA LEU A 232 8.84 -12.25 6.99
C LEU A 232 8.87 -10.97 7.84
N ASP A 233 9.78 -10.06 7.51
CA ASP A 233 9.97 -8.85 8.30
C ASP A 233 9.06 -7.73 7.80
N VAL A 234 9.09 -7.37 6.52
CA VAL A 234 8.29 -6.26 6.02
C VAL A 234 6.80 -6.60 6.10
N PHE A 235 6.30 -7.54 5.30
CA PHE A 235 4.85 -7.72 5.14
C PHE A 235 4.17 -8.59 6.21
N ARG A 236 4.88 -9.50 6.86
CA ARG A 236 4.27 -10.34 7.91
C ARG A 236 4.37 -9.71 9.29
N LYS A 237 5.51 -9.09 9.61
CA LYS A 237 5.80 -8.58 10.95
C LYS A 237 5.48 -7.10 11.08
N TYR A 238 6.04 -6.23 10.21
CA TYR A 238 6.02 -4.78 10.41
C TYR A 238 4.93 -4.03 9.65
N TYR A 239 4.55 -4.50 8.43
CA TYR A 239 3.45 -3.91 7.66
C TYR A 239 2.38 -4.96 7.34
N PRO A 240 1.76 -5.58 8.39
CA PRO A 240 0.84 -6.70 8.20
C PRO A 240 -0.36 -6.27 7.35
N LYS A 241 -0.78 -7.18 6.44
CA LYS A 241 -1.96 -6.99 5.57
C LYS A 241 -1.90 -5.78 4.63
N ARG A 242 -0.76 -5.11 4.49
CA ARG A 242 -0.60 -4.04 3.50
C ARG A 242 -0.38 -4.57 2.09
N LEU A 243 0.17 -5.76 1.92
CA LEU A 243 0.31 -6.40 0.62
C LEU A 243 -0.96 -7.21 0.29
N GLU A 244 -1.77 -6.73 -0.63
CA GLU A 244 -3.04 -7.35 -1.01
C GLU A 244 -2.88 -8.35 -2.15
N GLN A 245 -2.02 -8.05 -3.11
CA GLN A 245 -1.79 -8.89 -4.27
C GLN A 245 -0.36 -8.76 -4.79
N VAL A 246 0.15 -9.89 -5.27
CA VAL A 246 1.40 -9.96 -6.06
C VAL A 246 1.05 -10.59 -7.41
N ALA A 247 1.28 -9.86 -8.50
CA ALA A 247 1.21 -10.38 -9.85
C ALA A 247 2.60 -10.85 -10.29
N ALA A 248 2.81 -12.15 -10.41
CA ALA A 248 4.03 -12.74 -10.98
C ALA A 248 3.83 -12.89 -12.49
N VAL A 249 4.23 -11.84 -13.24
CA VAL A 249 3.93 -11.69 -14.66
C VAL A 249 4.89 -12.53 -15.50
N ASP A 250 4.32 -13.35 -16.39
CA ASP A 250 5.07 -14.19 -17.35
C ASP A 250 6.22 -14.96 -16.70
N SER A 251 5.94 -15.57 -15.56
CA SER A 251 6.93 -16.31 -14.77
C SER A 251 7.47 -17.54 -15.55
N PRO A 252 8.80 -17.59 -15.82
CA PRO A 252 9.38 -18.69 -16.58
C PRO A 252 9.47 -19.95 -15.71
N TRP A 253 9.61 -21.12 -16.37
CA TRP A 253 9.77 -22.41 -15.68
C TRP A 253 10.96 -22.45 -14.71
N ALA A 254 12.00 -21.68 -14.98
CA ALA A 254 13.20 -21.54 -14.13
C ALA A 254 12.89 -20.97 -12.74
N PHE A 255 11.75 -20.30 -12.55
CA PHE A 255 11.31 -19.81 -11.25
C PHE A 255 10.68 -20.90 -10.37
N LYS A 256 10.20 -22.02 -10.93
CA LYS A 256 9.51 -23.08 -10.18
C LYS A 256 10.29 -23.60 -8.96
N PRO A 257 11.61 -23.86 -9.03
CA PRO A 257 12.39 -24.30 -7.85
C PRO A 257 12.43 -23.24 -6.75
N ILE A 258 12.56 -21.96 -7.12
CA ILE A 258 12.58 -20.85 -6.17
C ILE A 258 11.19 -20.70 -5.50
N TRP A 259 10.13 -20.79 -6.28
CA TRP A 259 8.77 -20.79 -5.75
C TRP A 259 8.53 -21.96 -4.77
N ALA A 260 9.05 -23.15 -5.04
CA ALA A 260 8.93 -24.28 -4.14
C ALA A 260 9.62 -24.04 -2.77
N ILE A 261 10.69 -23.23 -2.73
CA ILE A 261 11.35 -22.79 -1.50
C ILE A 261 10.56 -21.69 -0.81
N LEU A 262 10.04 -20.70 -1.55
CA LEU A 262 9.35 -19.54 -0.99
C LEU A 262 7.95 -19.88 -0.47
N LYS A 263 7.21 -20.73 -1.18
CA LYS A 263 5.81 -21.08 -0.86
C LYS A 263 5.59 -21.52 0.59
N PRO A 264 6.37 -22.42 1.18
CA PRO A 264 6.20 -22.79 2.59
C PRO A 264 6.56 -21.65 3.56
N ILE A 265 7.48 -20.76 3.19
CA ILE A 265 7.85 -19.59 4.00
C ILE A 265 6.69 -18.57 4.02
N ILE A 266 6.09 -18.33 2.87
CA ILE A 266 4.91 -17.46 2.71
C ILE A 266 3.70 -18.08 3.44
N GLY A 267 3.56 -19.40 3.43
CA GLY A 267 2.47 -20.13 4.07
C GLY A 267 1.10 -19.73 3.51
N LYS A 268 0.15 -19.44 4.38
CA LYS A 268 -1.22 -19.05 3.99
C LYS A 268 -1.29 -17.79 3.10
N TYR A 269 -0.30 -16.91 3.18
CA TYR A 269 -0.22 -15.72 2.32
C TYR A 269 0.19 -16.04 0.88
N SER A 270 0.50 -17.30 0.55
CA SER A 270 0.79 -17.68 -0.84
C SER A 270 -0.39 -17.46 -1.80
N SER A 271 -1.62 -17.35 -1.28
CA SER A 271 -2.82 -17.03 -2.06
C SER A 271 -2.85 -15.61 -2.62
N VAL A 272 -2.08 -14.67 -2.02
CA VAL A 272 -1.98 -13.31 -2.58
C VAL A 272 -1.11 -13.26 -3.85
N VAL A 273 -0.29 -14.30 -4.10
CA VAL A 273 0.56 -14.38 -5.28
C VAL A 273 -0.20 -15.04 -6.43
N LYS A 274 -0.41 -14.30 -7.50
CA LYS A 274 -1.06 -14.76 -8.73
C LYS A 274 -0.07 -14.79 -9.88
N PHE A 275 0.04 -15.95 -10.52
CA PHE A 275 0.79 -16.09 -11.78
C PHE A 275 -0.13 -15.68 -12.92
N CYS A 276 0.27 -14.70 -13.71
CA CYS A 276 -0.58 -14.06 -14.70
C CYS A 276 0.21 -13.62 -15.94
N LYS A 277 -0.51 -13.15 -16.95
CA LYS A 277 0.05 -12.55 -18.16
C LYS A 277 0.11 -11.03 -18.05
N VAL A 278 0.88 -10.39 -18.94
CA VAL A 278 0.96 -8.93 -19.03
C VAL A 278 -0.44 -8.32 -19.11
N GLN A 279 -1.33 -8.85 -19.95
CA GLN A 279 -2.68 -8.29 -20.14
C GLN A 279 -3.50 -8.29 -18.85
N ASP A 280 -3.41 -9.34 -18.02
CA ASP A 280 -4.13 -9.43 -16.75
C ASP A 280 -3.73 -8.30 -15.80
N VAL A 281 -2.50 -7.78 -15.91
CA VAL A 281 -2.02 -6.63 -15.12
C VAL A 281 -2.46 -5.33 -15.74
N LEU A 282 -2.35 -5.18 -17.08
CA LEU A 282 -2.76 -3.96 -17.78
C LEU A 282 -4.24 -3.63 -17.53
N ASP A 283 -5.08 -4.64 -17.41
CA ASP A 283 -6.52 -4.48 -17.13
C ASP A 283 -6.82 -3.79 -15.78
N ASN A 284 -5.85 -3.79 -14.86
CA ASN A 284 -5.97 -3.11 -13.57
C ASN A 284 -5.65 -1.60 -13.63
N PHE A 285 -5.20 -1.08 -14.78
CA PHE A 285 -4.83 0.32 -14.93
C PHE A 285 -5.74 1.05 -15.93
N ASN A 286 -5.89 2.36 -15.76
CA ASN A 286 -6.49 3.19 -16.78
C ASN A 286 -5.56 3.31 -17.99
N GLU A 287 -6.11 3.74 -19.12
CA GLU A 287 -5.34 3.93 -20.34
C GLU A 287 -4.21 4.95 -20.12
N GLY A 288 -2.98 4.57 -20.48
CA GLY A 288 -1.79 5.39 -20.31
C GLY A 288 -1.20 5.41 -18.90
N GLU A 289 -1.85 4.79 -17.90
CA GLU A 289 -1.37 4.75 -16.52
C GLU A 289 -0.66 3.45 -16.12
N ALA A 290 -0.55 2.48 -17.02
CA ALA A 290 0.11 1.20 -16.73
C ALA A 290 1.64 1.33 -16.64
N PRO A 291 2.33 0.46 -15.88
CA PRO A 291 3.78 0.45 -15.80
C PRO A 291 4.45 0.32 -17.18
N ALA A 292 5.38 1.23 -17.48
CA ALA A 292 6.04 1.31 -18.79
C ALA A 292 6.78 0.01 -19.20
N CYS A 293 7.31 -0.73 -18.22
CA CYS A 293 7.96 -2.02 -18.49
C CYS A 293 7.01 -3.04 -19.11
N LEU A 294 5.71 -2.96 -18.83
CA LEU A 294 4.69 -3.88 -19.37
C LEU A 294 4.16 -3.45 -20.73
N THR A 295 4.13 -2.14 -21.02
CA THR A 295 3.61 -1.59 -22.28
C THR A 295 4.63 -1.55 -23.40
N GLN A 296 5.95 -1.50 -23.09
CA GLN A 296 7.02 -1.40 -24.07
C GLN A 296 7.51 -2.77 -24.60
N GLY A 297 6.91 -3.88 -24.21
CA GLY A 297 7.36 -5.25 -24.49
C GLY A 297 6.72 -5.96 -25.67
N GLU A 298 5.80 -5.37 -26.40
CA GLU A 298 5.10 -6.03 -27.53
C GLU A 298 5.93 -6.11 -28.82
N GLY A 299 7.21 -5.74 -28.79
CA GLY A 299 8.07 -5.65 -29.97
C GLY A 299 9.35 -6.49 -29.96
N ARG A 300 9.45 -7.59 -29.15
CA ARG A 300 10.62 -8.49 -29.23
C ARG A 300 10.25 -9.95 -29.22
#